data_d0929ad462d727bbfbf5d75ccf6b9cb1
#
_entry.id   d0929ad462d727bbfbf5d75ccf6b9cb1
#
_cell.length_a   1.000
_cell.length_b   1.000
_cell.length_c   1.000
_cell.angle_alpha   90.00
_cell.angle_beta   90.00
_cell.angle_gamma   90.00
#
_symmetry.space_group_name_H-M   'P 1'
#
loop_
_entity.id
_entity.type
_entity.pdbx_description
1 polymer ?
#
loop_
_entity_poly.entity_id
_entity_poly.type
_entity_poly.pdbx_seq_one_letter_code
_entity_poly.pdbx_strand_id
1 'polypeptide(L)'
;MLLLAGRGSRSGRRLYQRPLSSLGSLDVSRSGHDPGDSPTDRLVASPPVTAPIIPGCEPWTSVGGSHGVLVLHGYTGNPQSMRPLAEALAAAGFTVDLPLLPGHGTSVEDMVPTRWADWSKAADEAYEALSARCERVALTGLSMGGTLACWLAERHVDVAGVAVVNPFVDPPAAEFRDAIRQLLEQGTEVIDGIGSDIAKEGAAEAAYKGTPVASLLSLFDGVDEVFPALGSITCPTLLLSSRQDHVVAPVSGDVLEANVGGPIERVFLERSYHVATLDWDAPLIEERVVAFADTVLGGPGAVAA
;
A
#
# COMPACT_ATOMS: atom_id res chain seq x y z
N MET A 1 4.16 -15.13 -15.40
CA MET A 1 4.79 -15.06 -14.07
C MET A 1 5.88 -14.01 -14.15
N LEU A 2 5.57 -12.81 -13.70
CA LEU A 2 6.48 -11.65 -13.77
C LEU A 2 7.09 -11.46 -12.38
N LEU A 3 8.35 -11.87 -12.19
CA LEU A 3 9.12 -11.57 -10.99
C LEU A 3 9.57 -10.10 -11.02
N LEU A 4 9.21 -9.33 -10.00
CA LEU A 4 9.81 -8.02 -9.71
C LEU A 4 11.20 -8.25 -9.10
N ALA A 5 12.21 -8.58 -9.93
CA ALA A 5 13.55 -8.90 -9.47
C ALA A 5 14.37 -7.64 -9.21
N GLY A 6 14.62 -7.33 -7.94
CA GLY A 6 15.61 -6.35 -7.50
C GLY A 6 17.05 -6.89 -7.68
N ARG A 7 17.99 -6.03 -8.03
CA ARG A 7 19.42 -6.38 -8.15
C ARG A 7 20.09 -6.43 -6.78
N GLY A 8 20.77 -7.53 -6.47
CA GLY A 8 21.62 -7.67 -5.30
C GLY A 8 22.73 -6.61 -5.24
N SER A 9 22.84 -5.93 -4.11
CA SER A 9 23.80 -4.87 -3.86
C SER A 9 25.19 -5.42 -3.52
N ARG A 10 26.23 -4.89 -4.15
CA ARG A 10 27.59 -4.88 -3.62
C ARG A 10 27.79 -3.62 -2.79
N SER A 11 28.31 -3.81 -1.58
CA SER A 11 28.70 -2.78 -0.62
C SER A 11 29.57 -1.67 -1.22
N GLY A 12 29.24 -0.41 -0.92
CA GLY A 12 30.10 0.72 -1.24
C GLY A 12 29.48 2.05 -0.85
N ARG A 13 29.75 2.54 0.36
CA ARG A 13 29.44 3.91 0.76
C ARG A 13 30.10 4.90 -0.20
N ARG A 14 29.32 5.70 -0.92
CA ARG A 14 29.74 6.97 -1.49
C ARG A 14 28.72 8.06 -1.20
N LEU A 15 29.13 9.01 -0.39
CA LEU A 15 28.49 10.31 -0.19
C LEU A 15 28.47 11.05 -1.54
N TYR A 16 27.28 11.40 -2.02
CA TYR A 16 27.11 12.32 -3.15
C TYR A 16 26.84 13.73 -2.60
N GLN A 17 27.92 14.53 -2.53
CA GLN A 17 27.80 15.98 -2.52
C GLN A 17 27.82 16.45 -3.99
N ARG A 18 26.79 17.18 -4.42
CA ARG A 18 26.82 17.95 -5.66
C ARG A 18 26.96 19.45 -5.33
N PRO A 19 27.87 20.18 -5.98
CA PRO A 19 27.97 21.63 -5.83
C PRO A 19 26.97 22.36 -6.74
N LEU A 20 26.39 23.44 -6.16
CA LEU A 20 25.67 24.48 -6.87
C LEU A 20 26.66 25.33 -7.65
N SER A 21 26.48 25.48 -8.95
CA SER A 21 26.77 26.73 -9.70
C SER A 21 26.54 26.55 -11.20
N SER A 22 25.59 27.27 -11.81
CA SER A 22 25.88 28.37 -12.72
C SER A 22 24.57 28.88 -13.33
N LEU A 23 24.34 30.16 -13.08
CA LEU A 23 23.31 31.01 -13.67
C LEU A 23 23.65 31.23 -15.15
N GLY A 24 22.67 31.02 -16.01
CA GLY A 24 22.63 31.50 -17.38
C GLY A 24 21.34 32.30 -17.62
N SER A 25 21.47 33.61 -17.70
CA SER A 25 20.39 34.55 -18.05
C SER A 25 19.98 34.38 -19.52
N LEU A 26 18.68 34.31 -19.78
CA LEU A 26 18.11 34.54 -21.10
C LEU A 26 16.92 35.48 -21.04
N ASP A 27 16.93 36.34 -21.97
CA ASP A 27 16.25 37.63 -22.19
C ASP A 27 14.73 37.49 -22.36
N VAL A 28 13.99 38.49 -21.88
CA VAL A 28 12.53 38.62 -21.94
C VAL A 28 12.15 39.39 -23.19
N SER A 29 11.43 38.80 -24.13
CA SER A 29 10.61 39.52 -25.09
C SER A 29 9.13 39.31 -24.82
N ARG A 30 8.46 40.43 -24.50
CA ARG A 30 7.02 40.53 -24.23
C ARG A 30 6.19 40.26 -25.49
N SER A 31 5.17 39.40 -25.38
CA SER A 31 3.96 39.49 -26.20
C SER A 31 2.74 39.29 -25.30
N GLY A 32 1.74 40.16 -25.52
CA GLY A 32 0.61 40.42 -24.66
C GLY A 32 -0.25 39.19 -24.32
N HIS A 33 -0.74 39.18 -23.11
CA HIS A 33 -1.69 38.19 -22.63
C HIS A 33 -2.93 38.92 -22.13
N ASP A 34 -4.07 38.47 -22.64
CA ASP A 34 -5.43 38.88 -22.28
C ASP A 34 -5.76 38.32 -20.87
N PRO A 35 -6.32 39.07 -19.91
CA PRO A 35 -6.62 38.58 -18.60
C PRO A 35 -8.06 38.04 -18.51
N GLY A 36 -8.21 36.75 -18.78
CA GLY A 36 -9.55 36.15 -18.68
C GLY A 36 -9.61 34.65 -18.85
N ASP A 37 -8.85 33.90 -18.11
CA ASP A 37 -9.23 32.52 -17.81
C ASP A 37 -8.49 32.03 -16.57
N SER A 38 -9.23 31.95 -15.48
CA SER A 38 -8.78 31.34 -14.23
C SER A 38 -8.81 29.82 -14.41
N PRO A 39 -7.71 29.08 -14.22
CA PRO A 39 -7.80 27.63 -14.19
C PRO A 39 -8.52 27.27 -12.89
N THR A 40 -9.84 27.09 -13.00
CA THR A 40 -10.62 26.47 -11.94
C THR A 40 -10.02 25.10 -11.63
N ASP A 41 -9.60 24.95 -10.40
CA ASP A 41 -9.35 23.71 -9.67
C ASP A 41 -10.34 22.62 -10.10
N ARG A 42 -9.95 21.79 -11.05
CA ARG A 42 -10.66 20.55 -11.33
C ARG A 42 -10.23 19.59 -10.23
N LEU A 43 -10.98 19.56 -9.13
CA LEU A 43 -11.08 18.41 -8.28
C LEU A 43 -11.37 17.22 -9.23
N VAL A 44 -10.35 16.42 -9.49
CA VAL A 44 -10.51 15.16 -10.22
C VAL A 44 -11.26 14.25 -9.26
N ALA A 45 -12.59 14.26 -9.34
CA ALA A 45 -13.40 13.29 -8.63
C ALA A 45 -12.98 11.90 -9.12
N SER A 46 -12.74 10.98 -8.18
CA SER A 46 -12.54 9.57 -8.53
C SER A 46 -13.66 9.13 -9.47
N PRO A 47 -13.35 8.40 -10.55
CA PRO A 47 -14.39 7.96 -11.47
C PRO A 47 -15.47 7.19 -10.74
N PRO A 48 -16.74 7.38 -11.10
CA PRO A 48 -17.83 6.67 -10.44
C PRO A 48 -17.65 5.15 -10.66
N VAL A 49 -17.80 4.38 -9.59
CA VAL A 49 -17.87 2.91 -9.67
C VAL A 49 -19.01 2.53 -10.60
N THR A 50 -18.70 1.85 -11.70
CA THR A 50 -19.67 1.52 -12.75
C THR A 50 -20.19 0.09 -12.66
N ALA A 51 -19.42 -0.84 -12.06
CA ALA A 51 -19.80 -2.22 -11.86
C ALA A 51 -20.21 -2.49 -10.40
N PRO A 52 -21.10 -3.49 -10.14
CA PRO A 52 -21.44 -3.90 -8.78
C PRO A 52 -20.22 -4.51 -8.09
N ILE A 53 -20.13 -4.32 -6.77
CA ILE A 53 -19.10 -4.96 -5.96
C ILE A 53 -19.25 -6.47 -6.03
N ILE A 54 -18.14 -7.16 -6.25
CA ILE A 54 -18.08 -8.63 -6.25
C ILE A 54 -18.45 -9.13 -4.84
N PRO A 55 -19.38 -10.09 -4.69
CA PRO A 55 -19.78 -10.61 -3.38
C PRO A 55 -18.57 -11.09 -2.56
N GLY A 56 -18.46 -10.61 -1.33
CA GLY A 56 -17.34 -10.88 -0.41
C GLY A 56 -16.19 -9.86 -0.50
N CYS A 57 -16.24 -8.93 -1.47
CA CYS A 57 -15.24 -7.88 -1.65
C CYS A 57 -15.68 -6.52 -1.09
N GLU A 58 -16.80 -6.48 -0.39
CA GLU A 58 -17.35 -5.24 0.20
C GLU A 58 -16.40 -4.68 1.27
N PRO A 59 -16.35 -3.35 1.46
CA PRO A 59 -15.67 -2.76 2.60
C PRO A 59 -16.26 -3.29 3.90
N TRP A 60 -15.47 -3.28 4.97
CA TRP A 60 -15.93 -3.83 6.23
C TRP A 60 -15.45 -2.99 7.41
N THR A 61 -16.32 -2.81 8.40
CA THR A 61 -16.01 -2.10 9.63
C THR A 61 -16.54 -2.87 10.83
N SER A 62 -15.88 -2.71 11.97
CA SER A 62 -16.35 -3.19 13.26
C SER A 62 -16.08 -2.14 14.33
N VAL A 63 -17.09 -1.86 15.15
CA VAL A 63 -16.95 -0.98 16.30
C VAL A 63 -16.54 -1.83 17.50
N GLY A 64 -15.44 -1.45 18.14
CA GLY A 64 -14.90 -2.08 19.35
C GLY A 64 -14.60 -1.02 20.41
N GLY A 65 -13.39 -1.09 21.00
CA GLY A 65 -12.89 -0.12 21.96
C GLY A 65 -12.48 1.22 21.30
N SER A 66 -11.94 2.14 22.11
CA SER A 66 -11.53 3.48 21.67
C SER A 66 -10.24 3.49 20.83
N HIS A 67 -9.59 2.34 20.61
CA HIS A 67 -8.41 2.23 19.77
C HIS A 67 -8.76 1.56 18.44
N GLY A 68 -8.22 2.13 17.35
CA GLY A 68 -8.54 1.73 15.98
C GLY A 68 -7.41 1.02 15.26
N VAL A 69 -7.74 0.16 14.30
CA VAL A 69 -6.81 -0.41 13.33
C VAL A 69 -7.37 -0.23 11.92
N LEU A 70 -6.62 0.49 11.07
CA LEU A 70 -6.92 0.60 9.65
C LEU A 70 -6.24 -0.55 8.90
N VAL A 71 -7.00 -1.30 8.12
CA VAL A 71 -6.56 -2.48 7.36
C VAL A 71 -6.63 -2.18 5.86
N LEU A 72 -5.52 -2.33 5.13
CA LEU A 72 -5.39 -1.94 3.72
C LEU A 72 -5.04 -3.14 2.85
N HIS A 73 -5.83 -3.37 1.79
CA HIS A 73 -5.63 -4.47 0.85
C HIS A 73 -4.63 -4.14 -0.26
N GLY A 74 -4.20 -5.17 -1.02
CA GLY A 74 -3.23 -5.08 -2.08
C GLY A 74 -3.78 -4.61 -3.43
N TYR A 75 -2.86 -4.34 -4.38
CA TYR A 75 -3.14 -3.99 -5.77
C TYR A 75 -3.84 -5.13 -6.51
N THR A 76 -4.87 -4.84 -7.28
CA THR A 76 -5.81 -5.79 -7.92
C THR A 76 -6.59 -6.71 -6.97
N GLY A 77 -6.21 -6.73 -5.68
CA GLY A 77 -6.94 -7.41 -4.60
C GLY A 77 -8.14 -6.59 -4.11
N ASN A 78 -8.65 -6.93 -2.93
CA ASN A 78 -9.81 -6.27 -2.34
C ASN A 78 -9.94 -6.66 -0.85
N PRO A 79 -10.93 -6.17 -0.11
CA PRO A 79 -11.13 -6.52 1.30
C PRO A 79 -11.18 -8.00 1.63
N GLN A 80 -11.59 -8.88 0.72
CA GLN A 80 -11.68 -10.33 0.97
C GLN A 80 -10.34 -10.92 1.44
N SER A 81 -9.21 -10.48 0.88
CA SER A 81 -7.90 -11.00 1.26
C SER A 81 -7.43 -10.57 2.66
N MET A 82 -7.98 -9.48 3.19
CA MET A 82 -7.65 -8.94 4.50
C MET A 82 -8.74 -9.20 5.56
N ARG A 83 -9.88 -9.71 5.16
CA ARG A 83 -11.05 -9.92 6.01
C ARG A 83 -10.74 -10.79 7.24
N PRO A 84 -10.06 -11.95 7.12
CA PRO A 84 -9.75 -12.78 8.31
C PRO A 84 -8.91 -12.03 9.35
N LEU A 85 -7.90 -11.27 8.92
CA LEU A 85 -7.09 -10.45 9.81
C LEU A 85 -7.91 -9.33 10.46
N ALA A 86 -8.77 -8.66 9.69
CA ALA A 86 -9.66 -7.63 10.22
C ALA A 86 -10.63 -8.19 11.28
N GLU A 87 -11.18 -9.38 11.05
CA GLU A 87 -12.05 -10.09 11.99
C GLU A 87 -11.30 -10.51 13.26
N ALA A 88 -10.04 -10.97 13.15
CA ALA A 88 -9.20 -11.29 14.29
C ALA A 88 -8.92 -10.06 15.17
N LEU A 89 -8.64 -8.91 14.57
CA LEU A 89 -8.46 -7.64 15.28
C LEU A 89 -9.76 -7.19 15.99
N ALA A 90 -10.90 -7.31 15.31
CA ALA A 90 -12.20 -7.00 15.91
C ALA A 90 -12.55 -7.97 17.06
N ALA A 91 -12.24 -9.25 16.91
CA ALA A 91 -12.41 -10.24 17.98
C ALA A 91 -11.54 -9.95 19.20
N ALA A 92 -10.38 -9.31 19.02
CA ALA A 92 -9.53 -8.80 20.09
C ALA A 92 -10.07 -7.49 20.72
N GLY A 93 -11.15 -6.93 20.20
CA GLY A 93 -11.87 -5.78 20.77
C GLY A 93 -11.49 -4.43 20.15
N PHE A 94 -10.65 -4.37 19.12
CA PHE A 94 -10.33 -3.11 18.43
C PHE A 94 -11.48 -2.63 17.55
N THR A 95 -11.58 -1.32 17.38
CA THR A 95 -12.36 -0.73 16.28
C THR A 95 -11.57 -0.91 14.99
N VAL A 96 -12.20 -1.44 13.94
CA VAL A 96 -11.49 -1.81 12.71
C VAL A 96 -12.18 -1.21 11.50
N ASP A 97 -11.39 -0.63 10.59
CA ASP A 97 -11.81 -0.24 9.25
C ASP A 97 -11.00 -0.99 8.19
N LEU A 98 -11.71 -1.58 7.24
CA LEU A 98 -11.18 -2.22 6.04
C LEU A 98 -11.89 -1.62 4.82
N PRO A 99 -11.40 -0.49 4.28
CA PRO A 99 -12.02 0.17 3.14
C PRO A 99 -11.82 -0.63 1.85
N LEU A 100 -12.71 -0.42 0.88
CA LEU A 100 -12.51 -0.80 -0.50
C LEU A 100 -11.86 0.37 -1.25
N LEU A 101 -10.65 0.19 -1.74
CA LEU A 101 -9.91 1.23 -2.46
C LEU A 101 -10.52 1.48 -3.85
N PRO A 102 -10.45 2.71 -4.40
CA PRO A 102 -11.01 3.05 -5.70
C PRO A 102 -10.60 2.09 -6.82
N GLY A 103 -11.56 1.66 -7.63
CA GLY A 103 -11.37 0.77 -8.76
C GLY A 103 -11.15 -0.71 -8.41
N HIS A 104 -11.19 -1.09 -7.12
CA HIS A 104 -11.00 -2.47 -6.68
C HIS A 104 -12.35 -3.15 -6.37
N GLY A 105 -12.35 -4.48 -6.32
CA GLY A 105 -13.49 -5.29 -5.90
C GLY A 105 -14.74 -5.21 -6.79
N THR A 106 -14.64 -4.69 -8.00
CA THR A 106 -15.72 -4.53 -8.98
C THR A 106 -15.35 -5.14 -10.33
N SER A 107 -14.74 -4.39 -11.23
CA SER A 107 -14.21 -4.86 -12.50
C SER A 107 -12.83 -4.28 -12.79
N VAL A 108 -12.06 -4.93 -13.67
CA VAL A 108 -10.75 -4.41 -14.07
C VAL A 108 -10.89 -3.07 -14.81
N GLU A 109 -11.97 -2.88 -15.53
CA GLU A 109 -12.29 -1.64 -16.25
C GLU A 109 -12.46 -0.45 -15.31
N ASP A 110 -13.04 -0.66 -14.12
CA ASP A 110 -13.15 0.39 -13.09
C ASP A 110 -11.78 0.76 -12.51
N MET A 111 -10.80 -0.15 -12.56
CA MET A 111 -9.45 0.09 -12.08
C MET A 111 -8.56 0.80 -13.12
N VAL A 112 -8.81 0.63 -14.42
CA VAL A 112 -8.02 1.22 -15.52
C VAL A 112 -7.78 2.73 -15.32
N PRO A 113 -8.77 3.57 -14.97
CA PRO A 113 -8.57 5.00 -14.76
C PRO A 113 -7.93 5.36 -13.41
N THR A 114 -7.86 4.45 -12.43
CA THR A 114 -7.37 4.77 -11.09
C THR A 114 -5.85 4.84 -11.02
N ARG A 115 -5.34 5.64 -10.08
CA ARG A 115 -3.91 5.93 -9.88
C ARG A 115 -3.55 5.91 -8.40
N TRP A 116 -2.26 5.97 -8.11
CA TRP A 116 -1.73 6.08 -6.75
C TRP A 116 -2.39 7.21 -5.95
N ALA A 117 -2.59 8.36 -6.58
CA ALA A 117 -3.23 9.51 -5.93
C ALA A 117 -4.67 9.21 -5.46
N ASP A 118 -5.42 8.37 -6.20
CA ASP A 118 -6.77 7.97 -5.79
C ASP A 118 -6.72 7.03 -4.59
N TRP A 119 -5.79 6.08 -4.58
CA TRP A 119 -5.65 5.09 -3.50
C TRP A 119 -5.06 5.70 -2.23
N SER A 120 -4.02 6.52 -2.35
CA SER A 120 -3.41 7.21 -1.22
C SER A 120 -4.38 8.20 -0.57
N LYS A 121 -5.14 8.95 -1.36
CA LYS A 121 -6.21 9.82 -0.86
C LYS A 121 -7.30 9.03 -0.13
N ALA A 122 -7.77 7.92 -0.70
CA ALA A 122 -8.80 7.10 -0.06
C ALA A 122 -8.29 6.45 1.25
N ALA A 123 -7.02 6.06 1.31
CA ALA A 123 -6.39 5.55 2.53
C ALA A 123 -6.25 6.65 3.60
N ASP A 124 -5.92 7.88 3.20
CA ASP A 124 -5.82 9.04 4.07
C ASP A 124 -7.19 9.43 4.65
N GLU A 125 -8.21 9.53 3.81
CA GLU A 125 -9.59 9.79 4.22
C GLU A 125 -10.10 8.72 5.21
N ALA A 126 -9.74 7.45 5.00
CA ALA A 126 -10.11 6.36 5.91
C ALA A 126 -9.36 6.47 7.24
N TYR A 127 -8.07 6.83 7.22
CA TYR A 127 -7.29 7.08 8.42
C TYR A 127 -7.85 8.26 9.22
N GLU A 128 -8.11 9.39 8.58
CA GLU A 128 -8.69 10.56 9.23
C GLU A 128 -10.07 10.26 9.85
N ALA A 129 -10.93 9.54 9.12
CA ALA A 129 -12.24 9.13 9.62
C ALA A 129 -12.15 8.19 10.82
N LEU A 130 -11.17 7.28 10.84
CA LEU A 130 -10.93 6.39 11.98
C LEU A 130 -10.32 7.15 13.16
N SER A 131 -9.36 8.03 12.94
CA SER A 131 -8.70 8.87 13.95
C SER A 131 -9.66 9.86 14.61
N ALA A 132 -10.67 10.34 13.87
CA ALA A 132 -11.71 11.22 14.43
C ALA A 132 -12.60 10.54 15.50
N ARG A 133 -12.64 9.19 15.53
CA ARG A 133 -13.48 8.40 16.45
C ARG A 133 -12.69 7.45 17.36
N CYS A 134 -11.38 7.39 17.19
CA CYS A 134 -10.49 6.57 18.01
C CYS A 134 -9.41 7.43 18.66
N GLU A 135 -9.04 7.10 19.89
CA GLU A 135 -7.97 7.82 20.63
C GLU A 135 -6.58 7.56 20.04
N ARG A 136 -6.36 6.35 19.52
CA ARG A 136 -5.11 5.92 18.89
C ARG A 136 -5.41 5.00 17.72
N VAL A 137 -4.61 5.08 16.66
CA VAL A 137 -4.79 4.26 15.46
C VAL A 137 -3.46 3.59 15.08
N ALA A 138 -3.51 2.30 14.82
CA ALA A 138 -2.45 1.53 14.18
C ALA A 138 -2.85 1.17 12.74
N LEU A 139 -1.85 0.86 11.90
CA LEU A 139 -2.04 0.53 10.49
C LEU A 139 -1.60 -0.90 10.21
N THR A 140 -2.31 -1.58 9.33
CA THR A 140 -1.83 -2.85 8.76
C THR A 140 -2.20 -2.94 7.28
N GLY A 141 -1.36 -3.61 6.49
CA GLY A 141 -1.62 -3.76 5.06
C GLY A 141 -0.79 -4.83 4.39
N LEU A 142 -1.31 -5.34 3.27
CA LEU A 142 -0.68 -6.34 2.41
C LEU A 142 -0.20 -5.68 1.11
N SER A 143 1.04 -5.95 0.69
CA SER A 143 1.56 -5.51 -0.62
C SER A 143 1.43 -3.99 -0.81
N MET A 144 0.69 -3.49 -1.82
CA MET A 144 0.35 -2.07 -1.97
C MET A 144 -0.32 -1.50 -0.71
N GLY A 145 -1.16 -2.27 -0.01
CA GLY A 145 -1.72 -1.84 1.28
C GLY A 145 -0.63 -1.60 2.34
N GLY A 146 0.46 -2.37 2.31
CA GLY A 146 1.65 -2.13 3.11
C GLY A 146 2.40 -0.86 2.70
N THR A 147 2.48 -0.58 1.39
CA THR A 147 3.04 0.68 0.85
C THR A 147 2.22 1.88 1.32
N LEU A 148 0.88 1.78 1.25
CA LEU A 148 -0.04 2.81 1.73
C LEU A 148 0.06 3.01 3.25
N ALA A 149 0.23 1.94 4.03
CA ALA A 149 0.44 2.03 5.48
C ALA A 149 1.76 2.77 5.80
N CYS A 150 2.84 2.50 5.07
CA CYS A 150 4.09 3.27 5.17
C CYS A 150 3.87 4.74 4.79
N TRP A 151 3.21 4.99 3.66
CA TRP A 151 2.90 6.33 3.16
C TRP A 151 2.10 7.17 4.19
N LEU A 152 1.13 6.55 4.88
CA LEU A 152 0.38 7.21 5.96
C LEU A 152 1.28 7.51 7.17
N ALA A 153 2.10 6.54 7.61
CA ALA A 153 2.98 6.70 8.76
C ALA A 153 4.08 7.76 8.56
N GLU A 154 4.47 8.02 7.32
CA GLU A 154 5.38 9.12 6.95
C GLU A 154 4.75 10.51 7.15
N ARG A 155 3.43 10.61 7.09
CA ARG A 155 2.66 11.87 7.10
C ARG A 155 1.95 12.13 8.41
N HIS A 156 1.54 11.08 9.10
CA HIS A 156 0.81 11.14 10.36
C HIS A 156 1.70 10.68 11.51
N VAL A 157 2.28 11.63 12.23
CA VAL A 157 3.23 11.37 13.35
C VAL A 157 2.57 10.70 14.56
N ASP A 158 1.25 10.71 14.61
CA ASP A 158 0.41 10.12 15.66
C ASP A 158 0.01 8.66 15.39
N VAL A 159 0.41 8.08 14.25
CA VAL A 159 0.27 6.66 13.99
C VAL A 159 0.97 5.87 15.09
N ALA A 160 0.22 5.01 15.79
CA ALA A 160 0.72 4.28 16.94
C ALA A 160 1.71 3.16 16.58
N GLY A 161 1.58 2.59 15.38
CA GLY A 161 2.46 1.54 14.85
C GLY A 161 1.97 1.03 13.50
N VAL A 162 2.86 0.36 12.76
CA VAL A 162 2.61 -0.16 11.41
C VAL A 162 2.95 -1.65 11.35
N ALA A 163 1.99 -2.50 10.98
CA ALA A 163 2.21 -3.92 10.72
C ALA A 163 2.00 -4.22 9.22
N VAL A 164 3.03 -4.67 8.50
CA VAL A 164 2.94 -4.89 7.06
C VAL A 164 3.28 -6.31 6.67
N VAL A 165 2.52 -6.85 5.71
CA VAL A 165 2.70 -8.18 5.15
C VAL A 165 3.17 -8.03 3.70
N ASN A 166 4.34 -8.56 3.38
CA ASN A 166 4.92 -8.53 2.03
C ASN A 166 4.82 -7.15 1.34
N PRO A 167 5.24 -6.04 2.00
CA PRO A 167 5.03 -4.69 1.48
C PRO A 167 5.87 -4.45 0.22
N PHE A 168 5.31 -3.72 -0.75
CA PHE A 168 6.02 -3.31 -1.96
C PHE A 168 6.62 -1.91 -1.77
N VAL A 169 7.84 -1.83 -1.24
CA VAL A 169 8.55 -0.56 -0.93
C VAL A 169 9.93 -0.44 -1.61
N ASP A 170 10.36 -1.48 -2.34
CA ASP A 170 11.59 -1.45 -3.14
C ASP A 170 11.25 -0.96 -4.55
N PRO A 171 11.77 0.19 -5.03
CA PRO A 171 11.50 0.68 -6.37
C PRO A 171 11.87 -0.34 -7.44
N PRO A 172 10.98 -0.61 -8.41
CA PRO A 172 11.26 -1.57 -9.46
C PRO A 172 12.43 -1.12 -10.33
N ALA A 173 13.18 -2.08 -10.85
CA ALA A 173 14.29 -1.81 -11.76
C ALA A 173 13.83 -0.96 -12.97
N ALA A 174 14.66 -0.01 -13.40
CA ALA A 174 14.32 0.89 -14.50
C ALA A 174 13.96 0.13 -15.78
N GLU A 175 14.69 -0.94 -16.08
CA GLU A 175 14.45 -1.78 -17.27
C GLU A 175 13.07 -2.45 -17.22
N PHE A 176 12.61 -2.85 -16.04
CA PHE A 176 11.27 -3.41 -15.88
C PHE A 176 10.18 -2.34 -16.06
N ARG A 177 10.36 -1.18 -15.43
CA ARG A 177 9.44 -0.03 -15.59
C ARG A 177 9.35 0.41 -17.05
N ASP A 178 10.48 0.47 -17.76
CA ASP A 178 10.53 0.85 -19.17
C ASP A 178 9.81 -0.17 -20.06
N ALA A 179 9.95 -1.47 -19.77
CA ALA A 179 9.20 -2.51 -20.48
C ALA A 179 7.68 -2.36 -20.31
N ILE A 180 7.21 -2.07 -19.09
CA ILE A 180 5.79 -1.82 -18.81
C ILE A 180 5.32 -0.54 -19.53
N ARG A 181 6.12 0.53 -19.54
CA ARG A 181 5.80 1.78 -20.27
C ARG A 181 5.67 1.55 -21.78
N GLN A 182 6.55 0.74 -22.37
CA GLN A 182 6.48 0.38 -23.79
C GLN A 182 5.17 -0.35 -24.14
N LEU A 183 4.67 -1.23 -23.26
CA LEU A 183 3.37 -1.86 -23.48
C LEU A 183 2.24 -0.83 -23.54
N LEU A 184 2.26 0.16 -22.67
CA LEU A 184 1.28 1.25 -22.67
C LEU A 184 1.37 2.10 -23.95
N GLU A 185 2.59 2.45 -24.39
CA GLU A 185 2.83 3.20 -25.63
C GLU A 185 2.39 2.43 -26.88
N GLN A 186 2.40 1.11 -26.83
CA GLN A 186 1.87 0.22 -27.89
C GLN A 186 0.34 0.05 -27.83
N GLY A 187 -0.34 0.71 -26.88
CA GLY A 187 -1.80 0.67 -26.75
C GLY A 187 -2.31 -0.49 -25.89
N THR A 188 -1.44 -1.19 -25.15
CA THR A 188 -1.86 -2.24 -24.21
C THR A 188 -2.37 -1.60 -22.93
N GLU A 189 -3.66 -1.63 -22.69
CA GLU A 189 -4.27 -1.09 -21.47
C GLU A 189 -4.22 -2.06 -20.29
N VAL A 190 -4.36 -3.36 -20.55
CA VAL A 190 -4.42 -4.42 -19.54
C VAL A 190 -3.54 -5.59 -19.98
N ILE A 191 -2.71 -6.11 -19.08
CA ILE A 191 -1.94 -7.33 -19.24
C ILE A 191 -2.51 -8.44 -18.35
N ASP A 192 -2.05 -9.69 -18.52
CA ASP A 192 -2.46 -10.79 -17.65
C ASP A 192 -2.18 -10.45 -16.18
N GLY A 193 -3.15 -10.75 -15.32
CA GLY A 193 -3.05 -10.53 -13.89
C GLY A 193 -2.01 -11.42 -13.23
N ILE A 194 -1.50 -10.97 -12.09
CA ILE A 194 -0.56 -11.74 -11.25
C ILE A 194 -1.24 -13.03 -10.75
N GLY A 195 -2.56 -12.99 -10.61
CA GLY A 195 -3.35 -14.09 -10.07
C GLY A 195 -3.25 -14.16 -8.54
N SER A 196 -3.72 -15.27 -8.00
CA SER A 196 -3.69 -15.55 -6.57
C SER A 196 -2.40 -16.30 -6.24
N ASP A 197 -1.37 -15.61 -5.72
CA ASP A 197 -0.12 -16.24 -5.28
C ASP A 197 -0.28 -16.76 -3.84
N ILE A 198 -0.88 -17.98 -3.74
CA ILE A 198 -1.20 -18.67 -2.48
C ILE A 198 -0.72 -20.12 -2.61
N ALA A 199 0.02 -20.62 -1.60
CA ALA A 199 0.54 -21.97 -1.55
C ALA A 199 -0.54 -22.99 -1.13
N LYS A 200 -1.52 -22.56 -0.34
CA LYS A 200 -2.57 -23.40 0.24
C LYS A 200 -3.58 -23.81 -0.85
N GLU A 201 -3.64 -25.10 -1.14
CA GLU A 201 -4.61 -25.66 -2.09
C GLU A 201 -6.06 -25.30 -1.70
N GLY A 202 -6.84 -24.89 -2.69
CA GLY A 202 -8.26 -24.52 -2.53
C GLY A 202 -8.50 -23.12 -1.94
N ALA A 203 -7.47 -22.41 -1.49
CA ALA A 203 -7.57 -21.00 -1.16
C ALA A 203 -7.36 -20.14 -2.41
N ALA A 204 -8.13 -19.06 -2.53
CA ALA A 204 -8.02 -18.13 -3.65
C ALA A 204 -8.40 -16.73 -3.20
N GLU A 205 -7.69 -15.74 -3.72
CA GLU A 205 -8.07 -14.35 -3.65
C GLU A 205 -9.02 -14.00 -4.81
N ALA A 206 -10.04 -13.20 -4.54
CA ALA A 206 -10.94 -12.66 -5.56
C ALA A 206 -10.27 -11.51 -6.33
N ALA A 207 -9.01 -11.67 -6.74
CA ALA A 207 -8.25 -10.68 -7.49
C ALA A 207 -8.69 -10.61 -8.96
N TYR A 208 -8.43 -9.47 -9.60
CA TYR A 208 -8.66 -9.34 -11.03
C TYR A 208 -7.73 -10.25 -11.84
N LYS A 209 -8.26 -10.78 -12.96
CA LYS A 209 -7.48 -11.58 -13.90
C LYS A 209 -6.59 -10.72 -14.81
N GLY A 210 -6.78 -9.42 -14.79
CA GLY A 210 -6.03 -8.45 -15.57
C GLY A 210 -5.36 -7.40 -14.68
N THR A 211 -4.23 -6.89 -15.13
CA THR A 211 -3.46 -5.81 -14.49
C THR A 211 -3.47 -4.59 -15.40
N PRO A 212 -4.15 -3.49 -15.02
CA PRO A 212 -4.13 -2.26 -15.81
C PRO A 212 -2.73 -1.64 -15.82
N VAL A 213 -2.17 -1.44 -17.01
CA VAL A 213 -0.76 -1.03 -17.21
C VAL A 213 -0.49 0.36 -16.66
N ALA A 214 -1.38 1.31 -16.93
CA ALA A 214 -1.21 2.69 -16.48
C ALA A 214 -1.33 2.83 -14.95
N SER A 215 -2.21 2.07 -14.30
CA SER A 215 -2.32 2.08 -12.85
C SER A 215 -1.16 1.36 -12.17
N LEU A 216 -0.60 0.31 -12.81
CA LEU A 216 0.63 -0.34 -12.34
C LEU A 216 1.83 0.62 -12.36
N LEU A 217 2.02 1.38 -13.45
CA LEU A 217 3.06 2.42 -13.51
C LEU A 217 2.87 3.47 -12.42
N SER A 218 1.63 3.87 -12.16
CA SER A 218 1.32 4.81 -11.09
C SER A 218 1.58 4.25 -9.69
N LEU A 219 1.41 2.93 -9.48
CA LEU A 219 1.85 2.28 -8.24
C LEU A 219 3.38 2.38 -8.08
N PHE A 220 4.15 2.19 -9.15
CA PHE A 220 5.61 2.37 -9.12
C PHE A 220 6.00 3.80 -8.75
N ASP A 221 5.27 4.81 -9.24
CA ASP A 221 5.48 6.20 -8.86
C ASP A 221 5.19 6.41 -7.36
N GLY A 222 4.19 5.73 -6.81
CA GLY A 222 3.90 5.72 -5.37
C GLY A 222 5.03 5.08 -4.55
N VAL A 223 5.63 4.00 -5.03
CA VAL A 223 6.80 3.39 -4.36
C VAL A 223 8.01 4.35 -4.40
N ASP A 224 8.22 5.06 -5.52
CA ASP A 224 9.28 6.08 -5.63
C ASP A 224 9.05 7.26 -4.66
N GLU A 225 7.79 7.58 -4.34
CA GLU A 225 7.43 8.59 -3.35
C GLU A 225 7.72 8.11 -1.92
N VAL A 226 7.36 6.86 -1.60
CA VAL A 226 7.48 6.28 -0.24
C VAL A 226 8.93 5.93 0.09
N PHE A 227 9.65 5.30 -0.82
CA PHE A 227 10.99 4.76 -0.56
C PHE A 227 11.97 5.77 0.10
N PRO A 228 12.13 7.03 -0.41
CA PRO A 228 13.06 7.98 0.18
C PRO A 228 12.61 8.51 1.55
N ALA A 229 11.34 8.36 1.91
CA ALA A 229 10.75 8.87 3.12
C ALA A 229 10.61 7.82 4.24
N LEU A 230 10.94 6.54 3.99
CA LEU A 230 10.87 5.44 4.97
C LEU A 230 11.54 5.78 6.31
N GLY A 231 12.64 6.58 6.28
CA GLY A 231 13.35 7.02 7.48
C GLY A 231 12.54 7.95 8.40
N SER A 232 11.44 8.52 7.93
CA SER A 232 10.54 9.34 8.74
C SER A 232 9.53 8.53 9.55
N ILE A 233 9.36 7.24 9.25
CA ILE A 233 8.54 6.32 10.03
C ILE A 233 9.26 6.02 11.34
N THR A 234 8.86 6.67 12.42
CA THR A 234 9.49 6.53 13.75
C THR A 234 8.70 5.69 14.73
N CYS A 235 7.44 5.39 14.42
CA CYS A 235 6.64 4.46 15.22
C CYS A 235 7.14 3.01 15.10
N PRO A 236 6.80 2.13 16.06
CA PRO A 236 7.11 0.71 15.95
C PRO A 236 6.56 0.09 14.66
N THR A 237 7.36 -0.75 14.04
CA THR A 237 7.01 -1.46 12.79
C THR A 237 7.12 -2.97 12.98
N LEU A 238 6.10 -3.72 12.56
CA LEU A 238 6.11 -5.18 12.42
C LEU A 238 6.12 -5.53 10.93
N LEU A 239 7.16 -6.21 10.48
CA LEU A 239 7.29 -6.69 9.11
C LEU A 239 7.11 -8.21 9.06
N LEU A 240 6.12 -8.68 8.32
CA LEU A 240 5.91 -10.09 8.04
C LEU A 240 6.26 -10.36 6.57
N SER A 241 7.27 -11.22 6.34
CA SER A 241 7.85 -11.44 5.00
C SER A 241 7.81 -12.91 4.61
N SER A 242 7.13 -13.23 3.52
CA SER A 242 7.16 -14.57 2.91
C SER A 242 8.52 -14.83 2.26
N ARG A 243 9.12 -16.00 2.57
CA ARG A 243 10.39 -16.39 1.91
C ARG A 243 10.20 -16.78 0.45
N GLN A 244 8.99 -17.20 0.08
CA GLN A 244 8.64 -17.71 -1.24
C GLN A 244 7.59 -16.81 -1.91
N ASP A 245 7.77 -15.49 -1.80
CA ASP A 245 6.93 -14.51 -2.48
C ASP A 245 7.33 -14.45 -3.97
N HIS A 246 6.38 -14.71 -4.88
CA HIS A 246 6.61 -14.71 -6.32
C HIS A 246 6.13 -13.41 -7.00
N VAL A 247 5.60 -12.47 -6.22
CA VAL A 247 5.07 -11.18 -6.69
C VAL A 247 5.98 -10.03 -6.28
N VAL A 248 6.19 -9.87 -4.98
CA VAL A 248 7.11 -8.88 -4.43
C VAL A 248 8.35 -9.61 -3.91
N ALA A 249 9.49 -9.32 -4.51
CA ALA A 249 10.73 -9.97 -4.09
C ALA A 249 10.99 -9.71 -2.59
N PRO A 250 11.43 -10.74 -1.82
CA PRO A 250 11.70 -10.60 -0.38
C PRO A 250 12.69 -9.48 -0.02
N VAL A 251 13.51 -9.02 -0.99
CA VAL A 251 14.39 -7.85 -0.83
C VAL A 251 13.61 -6.58 -0.50
N SER A 252 12.35 -6.46 -0.87
CA SER A 252 11.51 -5.32 -0.48
C SER A 252 11.38 -5.23 1.05
N GLY A 253 11.30 -6.37 1.74
CA GLY A 253 11.38 -6.44 3.19
C GLY A 253 12.74 -6.01 3.74
N ASP A 254 13.85 -6.39 3.07
CA ASP A 254 15.20 -5.95 3.46
C ASP A 254 15.35 -4.43 3.35
N VAL A 255 14.74 -3.84 2.31
CA VAL A 255 14.71 -2.40 2.10
C VAL A 255 13.96 -1.69 3.22
N LEU A 256 12.78 -2.18 3.61
CA LEU A 256 12.03 -1.59 4.73
C LEU A 256 12.84 -1.68 6.03
N GLU A 257 13.36 -2.86 6.35
CA GLU A 257 14.12 -3.10 7.58
C GLU A 257 15.39 -2.23 7.68
N ALA A 258 16.03 -1.95 6.55
CA ALA A 258 17.24 -1.14 6.49
C ALA A 258 16.99 0.37 6.55
N ASN A 259 15.79 0.85 6.23
CA ASN A 259 15.53 2.27 6.03
C ASN A 259 14.49 2.88 6.99
N VAL A 260 13.64 2.09 7.64
CA VAL A 260 12.67 2.62 8.62
C VAL A 260 13.40 3.28 9.79
N GLY A 261 12.91 4.45 10.26
CA GLY A 261 13.57 5.24 11.31
C GLY A 261 13.26 4.77 12.73
N GLY A 262 12.18 4.04 12.93
CA GLY A 262 11.73 3.51 14.21
C GLY A 262 12.19 2.07 14.49
N PRO A 263 11.81 1.52 15.65
CA PRO A 263 12.07 0.11 15.95
C PRO A 263 11.28 -0.80 15.01
N ILE A 264 11.95 -1.81 14.47
CA ILE A 264 11.34 -2.80 13.59
C ILE A 264 11.57 -4.21 14.10
N GLU A 265 10.52 -5.02 14.07
CA GLU A 265 10.58 -6.46 14.25
C GLU A 265 10.23 -7.14 12.94
N ARG A 266 10.99 -8.16 12.53
CA ARG A 266 10.70 -8.94 11.32
C ARG A 266 10.39 -10.38 11.65
N VAL A 267 9.29 -10.89 11.10
CA VAL A 267 8.84 -12.27 11.16
C VAL A 267 8.85 -12.86 9.76
N PHE A 268 9.51 -14.01 9.59
CA PHE A 268 9.48 -14.73 8.31
C PHE A 268 8.32 -15.72 8.27
N LEU A 269 7.61 -15.71 7.13
CA LEU A 269 6.54 -16.63 6.80
C LEU A 269 7.14 -17.75 5.94
N GLU A 270 7.21 -18.95 6.51
CA GLU A 270 7.99 -20.05 5.92
C GLU A 270 7.18 -20.87 4.91
N ARG A 271 5.84 -20.80 4.95
CA ARG A 271 4.93 -21.69 4.23
C ARG A 271 4.04 -20.97 3.21
N SER A 272 3.96 -19.65 3.33
CA SER A 272 3.05 -18.84 2.52
C SER A 272 3.76 -18.15 1.37
N TYR A 273 3.00 -17.90 0.29
CA TYR A 273 3.40 -17.06 -0.83
C TYR A 273 2.97 -15.60 -0.60
N HIS A 274 2.73 -14.83 -1.66
CA HIS A 274 2.48 -13.39 -1.55
C HIS A 274 1.24 -13.03 -0.74
N VAL A 275 0.08 -13.66 -1.04
CA VAL A 275 -1.19 -13.37 -0.34
C VAL A 275 -1.26 -14.20 0.95
N ALA A 276 -0.29 -13.97 1.82
CA ALA A 276 -0.05 -14.76 3.03
C ALA A 276 -1.21 -14.70 4.04
N THR A 277 -2.05 -13.68 3.98
CA THR A 277 -3.24 -13.51 4.81
C THR A 277 -4.36 -14.52 4.52
N LEU A 278 -4.29 -15.22 3.38
CA LEU A 278 -5.21 -16.33 3.03
C LEU A 278 -4.49 -17.68 2.97
N ASP A 279 -3.20 -17.71 3.26
CA ASP A 279 -2.32 -18.86 3.07
C ASP A 279 -2.02 -19.60 4.39
N TRP A 280 -1.04 -20.49 4.38
CA TRP A 280 -0.69 -21.37 5.50
C TRP A 280 -0.28 -20.64 6.78
N ASP A 281 0.38 -19.48 6.66
CA ASP A 281 0.83 -18.69 7.81
C ASP A 281 -0.20 -17.64 8.25
N ALA A 282 -1.43 -17.63 7.69
CA ALA A 282 -2.49 -16.70 8.09
C ALA A 282 -2.73 -16.69 9.62
N PRO A 283 -2.81 -17.83 10.33
CA PRO A 283 -2.98 -17.82 11.78
C PRO A 283 -1.82 -17.17 12.54
N LEU A 284 -0.58 -17.32 12.04
CA LEU A 284 0.59 -16.64 12.61
C LEU A 284 0.52 -15.14 12.38
N ILE A 285 0.09 -14.70 11.18
CA ILE A 285 -0.09 -13.29 10.86
C ILE A 285 -1.13 -12.67 11.79
N GLU A 286 -2.29 -13.29 11.95
CA GLU A 286 -3.35 -12.85 12.84
C GLU A 286 -2.84 -12.70 14.28
N GLU A 287 -2.19 -13.74 14.82
CA GLU A 287 -1.61 -13.73 16.17
C GLU A 287 -0.62 -12.57 16.35
N ARG A 288 0.32 -12.41 15.40
CA ARG A 288 1.40 -11.42 15.52
C ARG A 288 0.90 -9.99 15.35
N VAL A 289 -0.03 -9.75 14.41
CA VAL A 289 -0.59 -8.42 14.18
C VAL A 289 -1.50 -8.00 15.33
N VAL A 290 -2.31 -8.92 15.88
CA VAL A 290 -3.13 -8.64 17.06
C VAL A 290 -2.26 -8.32 18.28
N ALA A 291 -1.22 -9.12 18.56
CA ALA A 291 -0.30 -8.86 19.67
C ALA A 291 0.48 -7.55 19.49
N PHE A 292 0.85 -7.21 18.27
CA PHE A 292 1.50 -5.94 17.93
C PHE A 292 0.54 -4.77 18.19
N ALA A 293 -0.69 -4.84 17.68
CA ALA A 293 -1.72 -3.82 17.90
C ALA A 293 -1.97 -3.62 19.41
N ASP A 294 -2.10 -4.71 20.18
CA ASP A 294 -2.24 -4.65 21.63
C ASP A 294 -1.07 -3.92 22.30
N THR A 295 0.14 -4.21 21.87
CA THR A 295 1.37 -3.58 22.40
C THR A 295 1.43 -2.08 22.10
N VAL A 296 1.24 -1.68 20.81
CA VAL A 296 1.43 -0.29 20.40
C VAL A 296 0.27 0.63 20.78
N LEU A 297 -0.92 0.06 20.93
CA LEU A 297 -2.13 0.80 21.33
C LEU A 297 -2.35 0.77 22.86
N GLY A 298 -1.81 -0.21 23.57
CA GLY A 298 -2.07 -0.45 24.99
C GLY A 298 -3.42 -1.15 25.23
N GLY A 299 -3.77 -2.11 24.38
CA GLY A 299 -5.05 -2.82 24.34
C GLY A 299 -6.09 -2.12 23.45
N PRO A 300 -7.33 -2.66 23.41
CA PRO A 300 -8.40 -2.12 22.58
C PRO A 300 -8.99 -0.79 23.09
N GLY A 301 -8.61 -0.33 24.28
CA GLY A 301 -9.16 0.84 24.93
C GLY A 301 -10.55 0.62 25.54
N ALA A 302 -11.17 1.70 26.05
CA ALA A 302 -12.51 1.63 26.59
C ALA A 302 -13.55 1.42 25.48
N VAL A 303 -14.56 0.60 25.73
CA VAL A 303 -15.71 0.47 24.82
C VAL A 303 -16.45 1.79 24.78
N ALA A 304 -16.73 2.34 23.60
CA ALA A 304 -17.54 3.53 23.44
C ALA A 304 -18.92 3.29 24.06
N ALA A 305 -19.35 4.19 24.95
CA ALA A 305 -20.62 4.10 25.65
C ALA A 305 -21.81 4.44 24.75
#